data_81a54ad32135787c77ff2337daa62012
#
_entry.id   81a54ad32135787c77ff2337daa62012
#
_cell.length_a   1.000
_cell.length_b   1.000
_cell.length_c   1.000
_cell.angle_alpha   90.00
_cell.angle_beta   90.00
_cell.angle_gamma   90.00
#
_symmetry.space_group_name_H-M   'P 1'
#
loop_
_entity.id
_entity.type
_entity.pdbx_description
1 polymer ?
#
loop_
_entity_poly.entity_id
_entity_poly.type
_entity_poly.pdbx_seq_one_letter_code
_entity_poly.pdbx_strand_id
1 'polypeptide(L)'
;MIVRVGNLPKVDQKFEAILVWMDETSLVPGKEYLFKQTGKVTPGRVSSLKYRVDINTLHREPAPTLALNEIGRCGVTLAVPIAHDSYRRNRTTGSFIIIDRLTNGTVGAGMILDREPEEGAAHWDDEPATEGLTVSSSEVTIEERHARFGQNPVTILITGLTGSGKTTVAQALERKLFDDGRAVMVLDGQAMRLGISRDLGFSASERSENLRRSVEVAKIANDAGFIVIAAFVAPDEQSRQKAAELVGTERFLTIHLSAPIEICRTRDERGQYAKADAGELGNFPGVSAPYEAPLQADLVLPTDELPVSRCVDAIIELLETKGVLG
;
A
#
# COMPACT_ATOMS: atom_id res chain seq x y z
N MET A 1 12.67 14.48 29.29
CA MET A 1 12.47 13.05 28.99
C MET A 1 13.85 12.44 28.76
N ILE A 2 14.18 11.33 29.42
CA ILE A 2 15.45 10.62 29.19
C ILE A 2 15.12 9.47 28.24
N VAL A 3 15.76 9.41 27.07
CA VAL A 3 15.55 8.39 26.05
C VAL A 3 16.86 7.66 25.73
N ARG A 4 16.78 6.40 25.31
CA ARG A 4 17.94 5.67 24.80
C ARG A 4 18.31 6.18 23.42
N VAL A 5 19.59 6.14 23.08
CA VAL A 5 20.08 6.38 21.73
C VAL A 5 19.38 5.39 20.78
N GLY A 6 18.83 5.87 19.66
CA GLY A 6 18.05 5.07 18.72
C GLY A 6 16.55 4.92 19.05
N ASN A 7 16.07 5.47 20.17
CA ASN A 7 14.65 5.43 20.56
C ASN A 7 14.10 6.85 20.81
N LEU A 8 14.30 7.76 19.86
CA LEU A 8 13.80 9.13 19.97
C LEU A 8 12.30 9.18 19.69
N PRO A 9 11.50 9.85 20.57
CA PRO A 9 10.09 10.09 20.26
C PRO A 9 9.97 11.08 19.10
N LYS A 10 8.89 10.97 18.34
CA LYS A 10 8.55 11.95 17.31
C LYS A 10 8.13 13.27 17.97
N VAL A 11 8.38 14.39 17.31
CA VAL A 11 8.00 15.72 17.79
C VAL A 11 7.17 16.40 16.72
N ASP A 12 5.85 16.33 16.85
CA ASP A 12 4.92 16.78 15.82
C ASP A 12 3.84 17.72 16.39
N GLN A 13 3.32 18.61 15.52
CA GLN A 13 2.11 19.40 15.76
C GLN A 13 0.87 18.74 15.15
N LYS A 14 1.04 17.84 14.18
CA LYS A 14 -0.04 17.18 13.46
C LYS A 14 0.17 15.68 13.50
N PHE A 15 -0.84 14.95 13.89
CA PHE A 15 -0.82 13.49 13.92
C PHE A 15 -2.24 12.94 13.77
N GLU A 16 -2.34 11.65 13.50
CA GLU A 16 -3.60 10.92 13.49
C GLU A 16 -3.80 10.15 14.79
N ALA A 17 -5.05 10.01 15.18
CA ALA A 17 -5.42 9.26 16.37
C ALA A 17 -6.76 8.53 16.20
N ILE A 18 -6.91 7.42 16.90
CA ILE A 18 -8.23 6.88 17.22
C ILE A 18 -8.74 7.64 18.44
N LEU A 19 -9.90 8.22 18.30
CA LEU A 19 -10.55 9.04 19.33
C LEU A 19 -11.82 8.36 19.82
N VAL A 20 -11.99 8.28 21.11
CA VAL A 20 -13.25 7.94 21.79
C VAL A 20 -13.87 9.26 22.29
N TRP A 21 -15.07 9.57 21.85
CA TRP A 21 -15.78 10.77 22.27
C TRP A 21 -16.62 10.46 23.51
N MET A 22 -16.56 11.30 24.54
CA MET A 22 -17.08 11.04 25.89
C MET A 22 -18.03 12.13 26.41
N ASP A 23 -18.47 13.05 25.54
CA ASP A 23 -19.37 14.15 25.91
C ASP A 23 -20.74 13.98 25.19
N GLU A 24 -21.81 14.42 25.86
CA GLU A 24 -23.16 14.41 25.29
C GLU A 24 -23.27 15.32 24.07
N THR A 25 -22.52 16.42 24.08
CA THR A 25 -22.39 17.31 22.91
C THR A 25 -21.45 16.67 21.90
N SER A 26 -21.92 16.43 20.69
CA SER A 26 -21.13 15.82 19.63
C SER A 26 -19.86 16.61 19.32
N LEU A 27 -18.81 15.91 18.94
CA LEU A 27 -17.55 16.48 18.46
C LEU A 27 -17.81 17.44 17.29
N VAL A 28 -17.32 18.66 17.39
CA VAL A 28 -17.32 19.62 16.27
C VAL A 28 -15.91 19.74 15.71
N PRO A 29 -15.64 19.19 14.49
CA PRO A 29 -14.36 19.39 13.84
C PRO A 29 -14.03 20.88 13.68
N GLY A 30 -12.77 21.25 13.93
CA GLY A 30 -12.32 22.65 13.88
C GLY A 30 -12.49 23.43 15.19
N LYS A 31 -13.35 23.01 16.11
CA LYS A 31 -13.46 23.63 17.45
C LYS A 31 -12.15 23.46 18.22
N GLU A 32 -11.77 24.47 18.98
CA GLU A 32 -10.55 24.47 19.80
C GLU A 32 -10.80 23.83 21.17
N TYR A 33 -9.95 22.89 21.53
CA TYR A 33 -9.92 22.17 22.80
C TYR A 33 -8.53 22.27 23.44
N LEU A 34 -8.39 21.82 24.69
CA LEU A 34 -7.08 21.55 25.30
C LEU A 34 -6.76 20.06 25.18
N PHE A 35 -5.55 19.77 24.71
CA PHE A 35 -5.02 18.43 24.62
C PHE A 35 -3.99 18.22 25.72
N LYS A 36 -4.20 17.21 26.56
CA LYS A 36 -3.27 16.85 27.64
C LYS A 36 -2.64 15.51 27.33
N GLN A 37 -1.33 15.52 27.13
CA GLN A 37 -0.52 14.33 26.91
C GLN A 37 0.57 14.31 27.99
N THR A 38 0.60 13.26 28.80
CA THR A 38 1.47 13.17 29.98
C THR A 38 1.37 14.41 30.87
N GLY A 39 2.41 15.18 31.06
CA GLY A 39 2.43 16.43 31.82
C GLY A 39 2.24 17.71 30.98
N LYS A 40 2.07 17.61 29.67
CA LYS A 40 1.96 18.76 28.77
C LYS A 40 0.51 19.00 28.38
N VAL A 41 0.09 20.27 28.47
CA VAL A 41 -1.23 20.73 28.01
C VAL A 41 -1.01 21.75 26.90
N THR A 42 -1.69 21.61 25.78
CA THR A 42 -1.60 22.52 24.64
C THR A 42 -2.97 22.72 23.97
N PRO A 43 -3.31 23.92 23.52
CA PRO A 43 -4.46 24.11 22.66
C PRO A 43 -4.32 23.33 21.36
N GLY A 44 -5.44 22.90 20.81
CA GLY A 44 -5.47 22.19 19.54
C GLY A 44 -6.89 21.94 19.07
N ARG A 45 -7.02 21.28 17.93
CA ARG A 45 -8.31 20.95 17.33
C ARG A 45 -8.26 19.58 16.64
N VAL A 46 -9.40 18.94 16.57
CA VAL A 46 -9.63 17.84 15.63
C VAL A 46 -9.84 18.48 14.27
N SER A 47 -8.87 18.32 13.37
CA SER A 47 -8.86 19.01 12.06
C SER A 47 -9.73 18.29 11.02
N SER A 48 -9.85 16.97 11.15
CA SER A 48 -10.66 16.14 10.26
C SER A 48 -11.13 14.88 10.97
N LEU A 49 -12.30 14.38 10.61
CA LEU A 49 -12.80 13.05 10.97
C LEU A 49 -12.77 12.20 9.69
N LYS A 50 -11.98 11.13 9.67
CA LYS A 50 -11.85 10.28 8.49
C LYS A 50 -12.98 9.26 8.38
N TYR A 51 -13.30 8.61 9.51
CA TYR A 51 -14.41 7.66 9.61
C TYR A 51 -14.77 7.40 11.08
N ARG A 52 -15.99 6.93 11.30
CA ARG A 52 -16.44 6.34 12.54
C ARG A 52 -16.35 4.82 12.46
N VAL A 53 -16.11 4.16 13.59
CA VAL A 53 -16.13 2.70 13.72
C VAL A 53 -17.43 2.29 14.41
N ASP A 54 -18.24 1.48 13.75
CA ASP A 54 -19.37 0.80 14.39
C ASP A 54 -18.83 -0.24 15.39
N ILE A 55 -19.16 -0.10 16.66
CA ILE A 55 -18.63 -0.94 17.73
C ILE A 55 -19.15 -2.39 17.69
N ASN A 56 -20.29 -2.65 17.00
CA ASN A 56 -20.87 -3.98 16.91
C ASN A 56 -20.32 -4.76 15.71
N THR A 57 -20.18 -4.09 14.58
CA THR A 57 -19.75 -4.71 13.32
C THR A 57 -18.27 -4.50 13.01
N LEU A 58 -17.62 -3.55 13.70
CA LEU A 58 -16.25 -3.08 13.45
C LEU A 58 -16.07 -2.49 12.04
N HIS A 59 -17.16 -2.21 11.32
CA HIS A 59 -17.11 -1.55 10.03
C HIS A 59 -16.79 -0.07 10.18
N ARG A 60 -16.15 0.48 9.15
CA ARG A 60 -15.80 1.90 9.05
C ARG A 60 -16.86 2.61 8.23
N GLU A 61 -17.42 3.67 8.77
CA GLU A 61 -18.47 4.46 8.14
C GLU A 61 -18.03 5.92 8.04
N PRO A 62 -18.29 6.61 6.92
CA PRO A 62 -18.10 8.05 6.85
C PRO A 62 -19.03 8.74 7.88
N ALA A 63 -18.48 9.67 8.66
CA ALA A 63 -19.25 10.43 9.62
C ALA A 63 -18.72 11.86 9.71
N PRO A 64 -19.61 12.87 9.78
CA PRO A 64 -19.19 14.28 9.91
C PRO A 64 -18.83 14.65 11.35
N THR A 65 -19.23 13.86 12.33
CA THR A 65 -19.07 14.12 13.77
C THR A 65 -19.03 12.81 14.55
N LEU A 66 -18.65 12.86 15.84
CA LEU A 66 -18.76 11.76 16.79
C LEU A 66 -19.72 12.14 17.91
N ALA A 67 -20.70 11.30 18.19
CA ALA A 67 -21.56 11.39 19.35
C ALA A 67 -20.95 10.67 20.56
N LEU A 68 -21.62 10.75 21.70
CA LEU A 68 -21.22 10.09 22.96
C LEU A 68 -20.93 8.60 22.73
N ASN A 69 -19.80 8.14 23.24
CA ASN A 69 -19.30 6.76 23.13
C ASN A 69 -18.97 6.28 21.72
N GLU A 70 -18.95 7.17 20.74
CA GLU A 70 -18.51 6.81 19.40
C GLU A 70 -16.99 6.85 19.27
N ILE A 71 -16.47 5.98 18.42
CA ILE A 71 -15.05 5.82 18.13
C ILE A 71 -14.79 6.22 16.68
N GLY A 72 -13.78 7.05 16.44
CA GLY A 72 -13.43 7.44 15.08
C GLY A 72 -11.93 7.69 14.88
N ARG A 73 -11.48 7.62 13.62
CA ARG A 73 -10.14 8.04 13.25
C ARG A 73 -10.17 9.50 12.81
N CYS A 74 -9.29 10.27 13.41
CA CYS A 74 -9.26 11.70 13.16
C CYS A 74 -7.84 12.24 13.05
N GLY A 75 -7.70 13.35 12.30
CA GLY A 75 -6.53 14.20 12.31
C GLY A 75 -6.59 15.20 13.45
N VAL A 76 -5.47 15.38 14.15
CA VAL A 76 -5.30 16.33 15.25
C VAL A 76 -4.24 17.34 14.87
N THR A 77 -4.52 18.63 15.14
CA THR A 77 -3.56 19.72 14.97
C THR A 77 -3.43 20.48 16.29
N LEU A 78 -2.21 20.55 16.81
CA LEU A 78 -1.90 21.25 18.07
C LEU A 78 -1.26 22.61 17.80
N ALA A 79 -1.39 23.53 18.75
CA ALA A 79 -0.73 24.83 18.69
C ALA A 79 0.78 24.74 18.95
N VAL A 80 1.23 23.75 19.74
CA VAL A 80 2.63 23.54 20.08
C VAL A 80 2.96 22.06 19.87
N PRO A 81 4.14 21.74 19.29
CA PRO A 81 4.53 20.36 19.08
C PRO A 81 4.67 19.60 20.39
N ILE A 82 4.31 18.31 20.37
CA ILE A 82 4.49 17.39 21.49
C ILE A 82 5.43 16.25 21.10
N ALA A 83 6.21 15.78 22.08
CA ALA A 83 7.01 14.58 21.89
C ALA A 83 6.12 13.36 22.18
N HIS A 84 5.94 12.49 21.21
CA HIS A 84 5.06 11.34 21.32
C HIS A 84 5.62 10.11 20.64
N ASP A 85 5.12 8.95 21.04
CA ASP A 85 5.24 7.69 20.33
C ASP A 85 3.85 7.29 19.81
N SER A 86 3.76 6.25 18.99
CA SER A 86 2.47 5.62 18.74
C SER A 86 1.99 4.87 20.01
N TYR A 87 0.68 4.78 20.16
CA TYR A 87 0.09 4.05 21.28
C TYR A 87 0.53 2.58 21.37
N ARG A 88 0.77 1.95 20.21
CA ARG A 88 1.27 0.57 20.14
C ARG A 88 2.68 0.43 20.71
N ARG A 89 3.53 1.43 20.48
CA ARG A 89 4.92 1.43 20.94
C ARG A 89 5.04 1.83 22.40
N ASN A 90 4.32 2.88 22.81
CA ASN A 90 4.34 3.38 24.19
C ASN A 90 2.99 4.00 24.54
N ARG A 91 2.23 3.29 25.39
CA ARG A 91 0.88 3.74 25.79
C ARG A 91 0.88 5.06 26.55
N THR A 92 1.92 5.38 27.30
CA THR A 92 1.99 6.60 28.11
C THR A 92 2.20 7.84 27.25
N THR A 93 3.14 7.80 26.30
CA THR A 93 3.44 8.91 25.40
C THR A 93 2.55 8.92 24.14
N GLY A 94 1.91 7.79 23.85
CA GLY A 94 1.03 7.59 22.70
C GLY A 94 -0.45 7.83 22.98
N SER A 95 -0.83 8.29 24.18
CA SER A 95 -2.21 8.62 24.53
C SER A 95 -2.36 10.06 25.00
N PHE A 96 -3.55 10.61 24.83
CA PHE A 96 -3.91 11.94 25.30
C PHE A 96 -5.39 12.00 25.66
N ILE A 97 -5.77 13.05 26.42
CA ILE A 97 -7.17 13.40 26.67
C ILE A 97 -7.48 14.76 26.05
N ILE A 98 -8.73 14.95 25.68
CA ILE A 98 -9.29 16.20 25.19
C ILE A 98 -10.14 16.81 26.30
N ILE A 99 -9.91 18.10 26.55
CA ILE A 99 -10.57 18.84 27.62
C ILE A 99 -11.29 20.05 26.97
N ASP A 100 -12.56 20.22 27.28
CA ASP A 100 -13.30 21.41 26.86
C ASP A 100 -12.83 22.63 27.64
N ARG A 101 -12.56 23.73 26.94
CA ARG A 101 -11.98 24.94 27.53
C ARG A 101 -12.94 25.72 28.43
N LEU A 102 -14.25 25.53 28.28
CA LEU A 102 -15.26 26.25 29.05
C LEU A 102 -15.64 25.51 30.34
N THR A 103 -15.84 24.19 30.21
CA THR A 103 -16.26 23.33 31.34
C THR A 103 -15.11 22.77 32.13
N ASN A 104 -13.89 22.75 31.55
CA ASN A 104 -12.72 22.00 32.03
C ASN A 104 -12.97 20.48 32.22
N GLY A 105 -14.05 19.98 31.63
CA GLY A 105 -14.39 18.56 31.61
C GLY A 105 -13.60 17.81 30.54
N THR A 106 -13.28 16.54 30.80
CA THR A 106 -12.72 15.66 29.78
C THR A 106 -13.83 15.22 28.83
N VAL A 107 -13.69 15.56 27.55
CA VAL A 107 -14.68 15.28 26.51
C VAL A 107 -14.25 14.19 25.51
N GLY A 108 -13.02 13.73 25.61
CA GLY A 108 -12.53 12.64 24.74
C GLY A 108 -11.18 12.12 25.19
N ALA A 109 -10.86 10.92 24.70
CA ALA A 109 -9.55 10.28 24.86
C ALA A 109 -9.06 9.75 23.54
N GLY A 110 -7.76 9.90 23.26
CA GLY A 110 -7.16 9.52 21.99
C GLY A 110 -5.94 8.64 22.13
N MET A 111 -5.77 7.76 21.15
CA MET A 111 -4.61 6.92 20.94
C MET A 111 -3.91 7.36 19.67
N ILE A 112 -2.69 7.88 19.81
CA ILE A 112 -1.88 8.35 18.68
C ILE A 112 -1.51 7.15 17.83
N LEU A 113 -1.82 7.24 16.55
CA LEU A 113 -1.44 6.24 15.58
C LEU A 113 0.01 6.44 15.15
N ASP A 114 0.63 5.38 14.67
CA ASP A 114 1.82 5.55 13.86
C ASP A 114 1.44 6.46 12.70
N ARG A 115 2.31 7.43 12.38
CA ARG A 115 2.12 8.26 11.21
C ARG A 115 1.97 7.30 10.03
N GLU A 116 0.81 7.32 9.36
CA GLU A 116 0.84 6.82 8.00
C GLU A 116 1.92 7.64 7.27
N PRO A 117 2.78 7.00 6.47
CA PRO A 117 3.71 7.74 5.65
C PRO A 117 2.95 8.87 4.97
N GLU A 118 3.52 10.06 4.90
CA GLU A 118 2.95 11.16 4.10
C GLU A 118 2.55 10.59 2.75
N GLU A 119 1.41 11.03 2.19
CA GLU A 119 0.98 10.56 0.88
C GLU A 119 2.17 10.64 -0.07
N GLY A 120 2.73 9.47 -0.44
CA GLY A 120 3.94 9.38 -1.25
C GLY A 120 5.19 8.82 -0.56
N ALA A 121 5.28 8.75 0.77
CA ALA A 121 6.39 8.06 1.44
C ALA A 121 6.06 6.57 1.60
N ALA A 122 6.31 5.78 0.58
CA ALA A 122 6.40 4.33 0.71
C ALA A 122 7.71 3.99 1.45
N HIS A 123 7.69 2.92 2.25
CA HIS A 123 8.86 2.41 3.02
C HIS A 123 9.97 1.80 2.14
N TRP A 124 10.15 2.32 0.92
CA TRP A 124 11.11 1.78 -0.04
C TRP A 124 12.56 1.96 0.41
N ASP A 125 12.85 3.06 1.10
CA ASP A 125 14.20 3.47 1.50
C ASP A 125 14.42 3.28 3.01
N ASP A 126 13.49 2.62 3.72
CA ASP A 126 13.62 2.39 5.15
C ASP A 126 14.68 1.33 5.43
N GLU A 127 15.62 1.64 6.30
CA GLU A 127 16.57 0.67 6.80
C GLU A 127 15.88 -0.36 7.73
N PRO A 128 16.39 -1.61 7.79
CA PRO A 128 15.88 -2.58 8.74
C PRO A 128 15.94 -2.05 10.18
N ALA A 129 14.84 -2.18 10.92
CA ALA A 129 14.76 -1.71 12.31
C ALA A 129 15.72 -2.45 13.26
N THR A 130 16.30 -3.56 12.84
CA THR A 130 17.22 -4.39 13.61
C THR A 130 18.63 -4.30 13.01
N GLU A 131 19.58 -3.82 13.82
CA GLU A 131 21.00 -3.79 13.47
C GLU A 131 21.63 -5.19 13.54
N GLY A 132 22.70 -5.39 12.76
CA GLY A 132 23.53 -6.61 12.82
C GLY A 132 22.92 -7.85 12.15
N LEU A 133 21.91 -7.67 11.29
CA LEU A 133 21.40 -8.77 10.46
C LEU A 133 22.44 -9.18 9.43
N THR A 134 22.75 -10.49 9.39
CA THR A 134 23.61 -11.10 8.36
C THR A 134 22.79 -12.04 7.50
N VAL A 135 22.94 -11.90 6.19
CA VAL A 135 22.30 -12.83 5.24
C VAL A 135 23.23 -14.05 5.09
N SER A 136 22.70 -15.23 5.38
CA SER A 136 23.39 -16.49 5.06
C SER A 136 23.28 -16.75 3.56
N SER A 137 24.39 -17.02 2.89
CA SER A 137 24.40 -17.42 1.48
C SER A 137 23.83 -18.84 1.33
N SER A 138 23.06 -19.07 0.27
CA SER A 138 22.64 -20.41 -0.12
C SER A 138 23.85 -21.21 -0.66
N GLU A 139 23.92 -22.49 -0.34
CA GLU A 139 24.90 -23.40 -0.98
C GLU A 139 24.51 -23.74 -2.42
N VAL A 140 23.25 -23.51 -2.82
CA VAL A 140 22.75 -23.71 -4.19
C VAL A 140 22.94 -22.43 -4.98
N THR A 141 23.76 -22.48 -6.02
CA THR A 141 24.10 -21.32 -6.85
C THR A 141 22.98 -20.96 -7.84
N ILE A 142 23.04 -19.76 -8.40
CA ILE A 142 22.11 -19.31 -9.46
C ILE A 142 22.30 -20.15 -10.71
N GLU A 143 23.53 -20.51 -11.05
CA GLU A 143 23.87 -21.34 -12.21
C GLU A 143 23.28 -22.76 -12.09
N GLU A 144 23.32 -23.37 -10.90
CA GLU A 144 22.69 -24.67 -10.64
C GLU A 144 21.18 -24.60 -10.81
N ARG A 145 20.53 -23.49 -10.34
CA ARG A 145 19.10 -23.25 -10.51
C ARG A 145 18.75 -23.05 -11.99
N HIS A 146 19.55 -22.25 -12.71
CA HIS A 146 19.37 -22.03 -14.14
C HIS A 146 19.47 -23.37 -14.92
N ALA A 147 20.50 -24.13 -14.67
CA ALA A 147 20.68 -25.45 -15.32
C ALA A 147 19.51 -26.42 -15.01
N ARG A 148 18.93 -26.33 -13.79
CA ARG A 148 17.83 -27.20 -13.37
C ARG A 148 16.49 -26.79 -13.96
N PHE A 149 16.19 -25.48 -14.02
CA PHE A 149 14.89 -24.97 -14.46
C PHE A 149 14.88 -24.54 -15.92
N GLY A 150 16.03 -24.48 -16.58
CA GLY A 150 16.16 -24.01 -17.96
C GLY A 150 15.76 -22.57 -18.18
N GLN A 151 15.89 -21.70 -17.16
CA GLN A 151 15.44 -20.32 -17.20
C GLN A 151 16.32 -19.41 -16.36
N ASN A 152 16.38 -18.13 -16.72
CA ASN A 152 16.91 -17.07 -15.88
C ASN A 152 15.78 -16.45 -15.06
N PRO A 153 15.98 -16.23 -13.74
CA PRO A 153 14.94 -15.63 -12.89
C PRO A 153 14.69 -14.17 -13.29
N VAL A 154 13.42 -13.81 -13.37
CA VAL A 154 12.98 -12.46 -13.73
C VAL A 154 11.67 -12.13 -13.03
N THR A 155 11.45 -10.87 -12.69
CA THR A 155 10.14 -10.35 -12.27
C THR A 155 9.49 -9.60 -13.42
N ILE A 156 8.28 -9.99 -13.78
CA ILE A 156 7.47 -9.40 -14.84
C ILE A 156 6.35 -8.61 -14.17
N LEU A 157 6.47 -7.28 -14.13
CA LEU A 157 5.39 -6.42 -13.66
C LEU A 157 4.37 -6.19 -14.78
N ILE A 158 3.17 -6.73 -14.62
CA ILE A 158 2.03 -6.44 -15.50
C ILE A 158 1.21 -5.32 -14.86
N THR A 159 1.25 -4.12 -15.44
CA THR A 159 0.55 -2.92 -14.98
C THR A 159 -0.54 -2.47 -15.96
N GLY A 160 -1.48 -1.67 -15.49
CA GLY A 160 -2.61 -1.15 -16.26
C GLY A 160 -3.81 -0.83 -15.37
N LEU A 161 -4.82 -0.17 -15.90
CA LEU A 161 -6.05 0.17 -15.19
C LEU A 161 -6.79 -1.07 -14.67
N THR A 162 -7.64 -0.91 -13.67
CA THR A 162 -8.60 -1.96 -13.27
C THR A 162 -9.46 -2.34 -14.49
N GLY A 163 -9.65 -3.63 -14.74
CA GLY A 163 -10.36 -4.08 -15.96
C GLY A 163 -9.49 -4.19 -17.22
N SER A 164 -8.20 -3.82 -17.20
CA SER A 164 -7.30 -3.98 -18.36
C SER A 164 -6.91 -5.43 -18.67
N GLY A 165 -7.29 -6.41 -17.83
CA GLY A 165 -7.01 -7.83 -18.07
C GLY A 165 -5.75 -8.38 -17.39
N LYS A 166 -5.12 -7.65 -16.47
CA LYS A 166 -3.85 -8.05 -15.80
C LYS A 166 -3.87 -9.47 -15.24
N THR A 167 -4.84 -9.78 -14.40
CA THR A 167 -4.96 -11.10 -13.77
C THR A 167 -5.18 -12.19 -14.80
N THR A 168 -5.99 -11.93 -15.83
CA THR A 168 -6.27 -12.88 -16.91
C THR A 168 -5.02 -13.20 -17.73
N VAL A 169 -4.26 -12.16 -18.13
CA VAL A 169 -2.99 -12.34 -18.86
C VAL A 169 -1.94 -13.01 -17.98
N ALA A 170 -1.84 -12.62 -16.69
CA ALA A 170 -0.89 -13.23 -15.76
C ALA A 170 -1.13 -14.72 -15.58
N GLN A 171 -2.38 -15.14 -15.36
CA GLN A 171 -2.75 -16.56 -15.22
C GLN A 171 -2.55 -17.37 -16.51
N ALA A 172 -2.85 -16.77 -17.66
CA ALA A 172 -2.61 -17.43 -18.95
C ALA A 172 -1.11 -17.60 -19.24
N LEU A 173 -0.30 -16.58 -18.91
CA LEU A 173 1.16 -16.65 -19.00
C LEU A 173 1.74 -17.70 -18.03
N GLU A 174 1.27 -17.70 -16.78
CA GLU A 174 1.64 -18.73 -15.80
C GLU A 174 1.35 -20.12 -16.32
N ARG A 175 0.13 -20.34 -16.85
CA ARG A 175 -0.25 -21.66 -17.41
C ARG A 175 0.67 -22.07 -18.55
N LYS A 176 0.99 -21.17 -19.48
CA LYS A 176 1.90 -21.45 -20.59
C LYS A 176 3.32 -21.80 -20.11
N LEU A 177 3.90 -20.98 -19.23
CA LEU A 177 5.24 -21.23 -18.69
C LEU A 177 5.31 -22.53 -17.88
N PHE A 178 4.27 -22.82 -17.10
CA PHE A 178 4.19 -24.08 -16.32
C PHE A 178 4.11 -25.30 -17.24
N ASP A 179 3.32 -25.25 -18.32
CA ASP A 179 3.21 -26.34 -19.29
C ASP A 179 4.54 -26.55 -20.04
N ASP A 180 5.33 -25.50 -20.22
CA ASP A 180 6.67 -25.56 -20.80
C ASP A 180 7.75 -25.99 -19.76
N GLY A 181 7.32 -26.42 -18.55
CA GLY A 181 8.19 -26.96 -17.49
C GLY A 181 8.96 -25.89 -16.71
N ARG A 182 8.56 -24.62 -16.78
CA ARG A 182 9.23 -23.52 -16.08
C ARG A 182 8.77 -23.38 -14.64
N ALA A 183 9.68 -22.96 -13.76
CA ALA A 183 9.37 -22.61 -12.38
C ALA A 183 8.82 -21.17 -12.33
N VAL A 184 7.52 -21.02 -12.17
CA VAL A 184 6.81 -19.74 -12.24
C VAL A 184 5.87 -19.57 -11.05
N MET A 185 5.63 -18.32 -10.63
CA MET A 185 4.60 -17.97 -9.65
C MET A 185 3.97 -16.62 -9.97
N VAL A 186 2.69 -16.49 -9.62
CA VAL A 186 1.94 -15.23 -9.76
C VAL A 186 1.78 -14.54 -8.40
N LEU A 187 2.06 -13.23 -8.37
CA LEU A 187 1.73 -12.33 -7.26
C LEU A 187 0.66 -11.36 -7.76
N ASP A 188 -0.57 -11.52 -7.29
CA ASP A 188 -1.70 -10.66 -7.63
C ASP A 188 -1.97 -9.66 -6.51
N GLY A 189 -2.18 -8.39 -6.87
CA GLY A 189 -2.35 -7.31 -5.89
C GLY A 189 -3.56 -7.45 -4.96
N GLN A 190 -4.58 -8.22 -5.34
CA GLN A 190 -5.72 -8.53 -4.47
C GLN A 190 -5.39 -9.71 -3.57
N ALA A 191 -4.78 -10.77 -4.13
CA ALA A 191 -4.37 -11.94 -3.36
C ALA A 191 -3.36 -11.56 -2.25
N MET A 192 -2.41 -10.68 -2.53
CA MET A 192 -1.48 -10.17 -1.51
C MET A 192 -2.20 -9.49 -0.35
N ARG A 193 -3.31 -8.78 -0.60
CA ARG A 193 -4.13 -8.14 0.45
C ARG A 193 -4.96 -9.12 1.28
N LEU A 194 -5.15 -10.35 0.84
CA LEU A 194 -5.76 -11.40 1.65
C LEU A 194 -4.75 -12.05 2.63
N GLY A 195 -3.46 -11.83 2.43
CA GLY A 195 -2.37 -12.43 3.21
C GLY A 195 -1.38 -11.40 3.75
N ILE A 196 -0.22 -11.27 3.09
CA ILE A 196 0.93 -10.49 3.53
C ILE A 196 0.59 -9.00 3.73
N SER A 197 -0.29 -8.45 2.91
CA SER A 197 -0.72 -7.04 2.93
C SER A 197 -2.15 -6.86 3.44
N ARG A 198 -2.65 -7.75 4.31
CA ARG A 198 -4.03 -7.68 4.86
C ARG A 198 -4.31 -6.45 5.73
N ASP A 199 -3.26 -5.78 6.17
CA ASP A 199 -3.29 -4.54 6.95
C ASP A 199 -3.43 -3.29 6.07
N LEU A 200 -3.30 -3.43 4.73
CA LEU A 200 -3.30 -2.32 3.78
C LEU A 200 -4.66 -2.16 3.07
N GLY A 201 -5.09 -0.92 2.93
CA GLY A 201 -6.22 -0.50 2.11
C GLY A 201 -5.85 -0.14 0.67
N PHE A 202 -6.43 0.97 0.15
CA PHE A 202 -6.31 1.39 -1.24
C PHE A 202 -5.90 2.86 -1.43
N SER A 203 -5.35 3.53 -0.40
CA SER A 203 -4.70 4.84 -0.57
C SER A 203 -3.46 4.72 -1.46
N ALA A 204 -2.93 5.83 -1.94
CA ALA A 204 -1.73 5.84 -2.79
C ALA A 204 -0.54 5.17 -2.07
N SER A 205 -0.29 5.55 -0.81
CA SER A 205 0.78 4.98 0.01
C SER A 205 0.60 3.48 0.28
N GLU A 206 -0.63 3.03 0.58
CA GLU A 206 -0.93 1.61 0.80
C GLU A 206 -0.82 0.78 -0.48
N ARG A 207 -1.09 1.36 -1.66
CA ARG A 207 -0.85 0.69 -2.95
C ARG A 207 0.64 0.54 -3.21
N SER A 208 1.43 1.59 -2.95
CA SER A 208 2.87 1.57 -3.07
C SER A 208 3.50 0.58 -2.09
N GLU A 209 3.06 0.54 -0.83
CA GLU A 209 3.54 -0.44 0.17
C GLU A 209 3.13 -1.88 -0.19
N ASN A 210 1.94 -2.10 -0.73
CA ASN A 210 1.55 -3.43 -1.22
C ASN A 210 2.46 -3.89 -2.37
N LEU A 211 2.82 -2.99 -3.29
CA LEU A 211 3.77 -3.29 -4.36
C LEU A 211 5.15 -3.60 -3.77
N ARG A 212 5.66 -2.77 -2.85
CA ARG A 212 6.95 -2.97 -2.20
C ARG A 212 7.05 -4.36 -1.55
N ARG A 213 6.07 -4.73 -0.70
CA ARG A 213 6.04 -6.06 -0.05
C ARG A 213 6.02 -7.20 -1.07
N SER A 214 5.28 -7.02 -2.16
CA SER A 214 5.18 -8.03 -3.21
C SER A 214 6.48 -8.18 -3.97
N VAL A 215 7.18 -7.08 -4.19
CA VAL A 215 8.48 -7.07 -4.89
C VAL A 215 9.59 -7.66 -4.01
N GLU A 216 9.54 -7.50 -2.68
CA GLU A 216 10.43 -8.24 -1.76
C GLU A 216 10.23 -9.76 -1.87
N VAL A 217 8.97 -10.21 -1.93
CA VAL A 217 8.66 -11.63 -2.18
C VAL A 217 9.17 -12.06 -3.54
N ALA A 218 8.99 -11.24 -4.57
CA ALA A 218 9.48 -11.51 -5.92
C ALA A 218 10.99 -11.66 -5.96
N LYS A 219 11.74 -10.81 -5.26
CA LYS A 219 13.21 -10.89 -5.14
C LYS A 219 13.64 -12.20 -4.52
N ILE A 220 13.03 -12.60 -3.39
CA ILE A 220 13.31 -13.89 -2.74
C ILE A 220 13.03 -15.06 -3.70
N ALA A 221 11.93 -15.01 -4.46
CA ALA A 221 11.58 -16.04 -5.43
C ALA A 221 12.53 -16.06 -6.63
N ASN A 222 12.97 -14.90 -7.13
CA ASN A 222 14.00 -14.82 -8.17
C ASN A 222 15.32 -15.44 -7.68
N ASP A 223 15.73 -15.17 -6.45
CA ASP A 223 16.94 -15.75 -5.86
C ASP A 223 16.79 -17.29 -5.70
N ALA A 224 15.55 -17.80 -5.62
CA ALA A 224 15.25 -19.23 -5.67
C ALA A 224 15.13 -19.79 -7.11
N GLY A 225 15.29 -18.97 -8.15
CA GLY A 225 15.28 -19.38 -9.56
C GLY A 225 13.93 -19.27 -10.27
N PHE A 226 12.91 -18.68 -9.64
CA PHE A 226 11.58 -18.55 -10.21
C PHE A 226 11.46 -17.36 -11.17
N ILE A 227 10.61 -17.52 -12.19
CA ILE A 227 10.00 -16.40 -12.91
C ILE A 227 8.80 -15.92 -12.09
N VAL A 228 8.75 -14.64 -11.77
CA VAL A 228 7.65 -14.05 -10.99
C VAL A 228 6.81 -13.14 -11.88
N ILE A 229 5.51 -13.37 -11.92
CA ILE A 229 4.54 -12.53 -12.63
C ILE A 229 3.79 -11.69 -11.58
N ALA A 230 4.08 -10.40 -11.53
CA ALA A 230 3.49 -9.46 -10.58
C ALA A 230 2.36 -8.65 -11.26
N ALA A 231 1.09 -8.97 -10.97
CA ALA A 231 -0.09 -8.32 -11.55
C ALA A 231 -0.62 -7.22 -10.63
N PHE A 232 -0.23 -5.98 -10.87
CA PHE A 232 -0.57 -4.82 -10.04
C PHE A 232 -1.04 -3.64 -10.88
N VAL A 233 -1.89 -2.77 -10.33
CA VAL A 233 -2.21 -1.49 -10.98
C VAL A 233 -0.95 -0.62 -11.04
N ALA A 234 -0.17 -0.54 -9.95
CA ALA A 234 1.07 0.23 -9.86
C ALA A 234 0.96 1.60 -10.55
N PRO A 235 0.10 2.51 -10.04
CA PRO A 235 -0.38 3.65 -10.81
C PRO A 235 0.66 4.75 -11.01
N ASP A 236 1.71 4.79 -10.22
CA ASP A 236 2.73 5.84 -10.26
C ASP A 236 4.08 5.31 -10.75
N GLU A 237 4.78 6.14 -11.53
CA GLU A 237 6.08 5.79 -12.13
C GLU A 237 7.16 5.57 -11.09
N GLN A 238 7.16 6.38 -10.01
CA GLN A 238 8.16 6.28 -8.97
C GLN A 238 8.15 4.92 -8.27
N SER A 239 6.96 4.39 -7.94
CA SER A 239 6.83 3.05 -7.35
C SER A 239 7.30 1.95 -8.28
N ARG A 240 7.07 2.09 -9.59
CA ARG A 240 7.57 1.13 -10.58
C ARG A 240 9.09 1.14 -10.69
N GLN A 241 9.70 2.33 -10.71
CA GLN A 241 11.16 2.49 -10.73
C GLN A 241 11.81 1.89 -9.49
N LYS A 242 11.28 2.20 -8.29
CA LYS A 242 11.76 1.62 -7.04
C LYS A 242 11.59 0.10 -6.99
N ALA A 243 10.53 -0.44 -7.57
CA ALA A 243 10.34 -1.88 -7.71
C ALA A 243 11.44 -2.51 -8.57
N ALA A 244 11.78 -1.89 -9.70
CA ALA A 244 12.86 -2.34 -10.56
C ALA A 244 14.24 -2.25 -9.87
N GLU A 245 14.52 -1.17 -9.16
CA GLU A 245 15.76 -0.99 -8.39
C GLU A 245 15.92 -2.06 -7.30
N LEU A 246 14.84 -2.40 -6.58
CA LEU A 246 14.87 -3.37 -5.49
C LEU A 246 15.13 -4.81 -5.96
N VAL A 247 14.57 -5.21 -7.11
CA VAL A 247 14.82 -6.53 -7.73
C VAL A 247 16.16 -6.59 -8.43
N GLY A 248 16.59 -5.48 -9.00
CA GLY A 248 17.65 -5.33 -9.98
C GLY A 248 17.06 -5.11 -11.37
N THR A 249 17.44 -4.00 -12.00
CA THR A 249 16.87 -3.54 -13.28
C THR A 249 17.06 -4.55 -14.41
N GLU A 250 18.11 -5.34 -14.36
CA GLU A 250 18.41 -6.41 -15.34
C GLU A 250 17.48 -7.63 -15.20
N ARG A 251 16.82 -7.79 -14.05
CA ARG A 251 15.88 -8.88 -13.73
C ARG A 251 14.45 -8.40 -13.59
N PHE A 252 14.12 -7.21 -14.12
CA PHE A 252 12.80 -6.62 -13.99
C PHE A 252 12.28 -6.16 -15.36
N LEU A 253 11.09 -6.66 -15.74
CA LEU A 253 10.43 -6.30 -16.99
C LEU A 253 9.08 -5.66 -16.69
N THR A 254 8.77 -4.54 -17.37
CA THR A 254 7.49 -3.85 -17.23
C THR A 254 6.63 -4.08 -18.48
N ILE A 255 5.47 -4.72 -18.29
CA ILE A 255 4.46 -4.94 -19.33
C ILE A 255 3.27 -4.02 -19.05
N HIS A 256 2.96 -3.14 -19.98
CA HIS A 256 1.81 -2.24 -19.86
C HIS A 256 0.60 -2.76 -20.66
N LEU A 257 -0.50 -3.05 -19.99
CA LEU A 257 -1.79 -3.33 -20.64
C LEU A 257 -2.53 -2.02 -20.85
N SER A 258 -2.52 -1.53 -22.09
CA SER A 258 -2.93 -0.17 -22.47
C SER A 258 -4.41 -0.03 -22.89
N ALA A 259 -5.30 -0.91 -22.40
CA ALA A 259 -6.73 -0.81 -22.70
C ALA A 259 -7.29 0.56 -22.28
N PRO A 260 -8.08 1.23 -23.17
CA PRO A 260 -8.78 2.47 -22.84
C PRO A 260 -9.71 2.31 -21.63
N ILE A 261 -9.88 3.40 -20.87
CA ILE A 261 -10.69 3.36 -19.66
C ILE A 261 -12.15 2.97 -19.92
N GLU A 262 -12.70 3.36 -21.08
CA GLU A 262 -14.04 3.02 -21.52
C GLU A 262 -14.20 1.50 -21.64
N ILE A 263 -13.21 0.82 -22.19
CA ILE A 263 -13.20 -0.65 -22.30
C ILE A 263 -13.02 -1.28 -20.92
N CYS A 264 -12.14 -0.72 -20.09
CA CYS A 264 -11.96 -1.19 -18.70
C CYS A 264 -13.28 -1.11 -17.92
N ARG A 265 -14.07 -0.05 -18.10
CA ARG A 265 -15.40 0.13 -17.49
C ARG A 265 -16.39 -0.95 -17.93
N THR A 266 -16.42 -1.33 -19.21
CA THR A 266 -17.31 -2.39 -19.71
C THR A 266 -16.97 -3.77 -19.17
N ARG A 267 -15.70 -3.98 -18.76
CA ARG A 267 -15.21 -5.24 -18.18
C ARG A 267 -15.31 -5.32 -16.66
N ASP A 268 -15.84 -4.26 -16.02
CA ASP A 268 -15.95 -4.18 -14.56
C ASP A 268 -17.18 -4.90 -14.02
N GLU A 269 -17.09 -6.20 -13.85
CA GLU A 269 -18.15 -7.04 -13.29
C GLU A 269 -18.50 -6.70 -11.81
N ARG A 270 -17.58 -6.01 -11.10
CA ARG A 270 -17.75 -5.69 -9.67
C ARG A 270 -18.35 -4.30 -9.42
N GLY A 271 -18.56 -3.51 -10.49
CA GLY A 271 -19.09 -2.16 -10.40
C GLY A 271 -18.16 -1.17 -9.68
N GLN A 272 -16.84 -1.41 -9.70
CA GLN A 272 -15.87 -0.56 -9.00
C GLN A 272 -15.79 0.83 -9.62
N TYR A 273 -15.90 0.95 -10.95
CA TYR A 273 -15.94 2.24 -11.64
C TYR A 273 -17.18 3.04 -11.26
N ALA A 274 -18.37 2.40 -11.24
CA ALA A 274 -19.60 3.08 -10.83
C ALA A 274 -19.51 3.59 -9.37
N LYS A 275 -18.94 2.80 -8.48
CA LYS A 275 -18.70 3.21 -7.08
C LYS A 275 -17.68 4.36 -6.97
N ALA A 276 -16.64 4.35 -7.80
CA ALA A 276 -15.67 5.42 -7.86
C ALA A 276 -16.28 6.73 -8.38
N ASP A 277 -17.12 6.66 -9.42
CA ASP A 277 -17.85 7.80 -9.95
C ASP A 277 -18.85 8.37 -8.93
N ALA A 278 -19.47 7.51 -8.12
CA ALA A 278 -20.36 7.90 -7.02
C ALA A 278 -19.62 8.46 -5.80
N GLY A 279 -18.27 8.45 -5.80
CA GLY A 279 -17.47 8.89 -4.66
C GLY A 279 -17.39 7.89 -3.50
N GLU A 280 -17.92 6.67 -3.66
CA GLU A 280 -17.89 5.61 -2.66
C GLU A 280 -16.48 4.95 -2.56
N LEU A 281 -15.72 4.99 -3.67
CA LEU A 281 -14.33 4.53 -3.71
C LEU A 281 -13.39 5.73 -3.96
N GLY A 282 -12.72 6.18 -2.91
CA GLY A 282 -11.65 7.15 -3.02
C GLY A 282 -10.37 6.53 -3.62
N ASN A 283 -9.49 7.37 -4.15
CA ASN A 283 -8.16 6.97 -4.66
C ASN A 283 -8.22 5.86 -5.74
N PHE A 284 -9.22 5.87 -6.62
CA PHE A 284 -9.38 4.86 -7.67
C PHE A 284 -8.63 5.31 -8.94
N PRO A 285 -7.56 4.61 -9.38
CA PRO A 285 -6.72 5.01 -10.50
C PRO A 285 -7.50 5.10 -11.81
N GLY A 286 -7.36 6.24 -12.49
CA GLY A 286 -8.07 6.56 -13.72
C GLY A 286 -9.44 7.23 -13.52
N VAL A 287 -9.93 7.39 -12.26
CA VAL A 287 -11.19 8.09 -11.94
C VAL A 287 -10.95 9.17 -10.89
N SER A 288 -10.76 8.77 -9.62
CA SER A 288 -10.55 9.69 -8.49
C SER A 288 -9.07 9.82 -8.07
N ALA A 289 -8.17 9.07 -8.72
CA ALA A 289 -6.72 9.19 -8.60
C ALA A 289 -6.06 9.08 -9.99
N PRO A 290 -4.87 9.69 -10.18
CA PRO A 290 -4.16 9.56 -11.44
C PRO A 290 -3.68 8.12 -11.68
N TYR A 291 -3.54 7.76 -12.95
CA TYR A 291 -2.79 6.60 -13.41
C TYR A 291 -1.77 7.09 -14.43
N GLU A 292 -0.51 6.92 -14.13
CA GLU A 292 0.62 7.26 -15.00
C GLU A 292 0.99 6.04 -15.81
N ALA A 293 0.79 6.08 -17.11
CA ALA A 293 1.29 5.03 -18.00
C ALA A 293 2.82 4.94 -17.89
N PRO A 294 3.41 3.73 -17.90
CA PRO A 294 4.86 3.59 -17.83
C PRO A 294 5.57 4.37 -18.92
N LEU A 295 6.57 5.17 -18.52
CA LEU A 295 7.39 5.96 -19.47
C LEU A 295 8.27 5.05 -20.35
N GLN A 296 8.74 3.94 -19.78
CA GLN A 296 9.59 2.95 -20.43
C GLN A 296 9.08 1.55 -20.10
N ALA A 297 8.09 1.09 -20.87
CA ALA A 297 7.64 -0.29 -20.79
C ALA A 297 8.47 -1.15 -21.75
N ASP A 298 8.87 -2.36 -21.31
CA ASP A 298 9.53 -3.34 -22.20
C ASP A 298 8.56 -3.85 -23.27
N LEU A 299 7.25 -3.85 -22.96
CA LEU A 299 6.20 -4.24 -23.89
C LEU A 299 4.89 -3.50 -23.56
N VAL A 300 4.21 -3.02 -24.60
CA VAL A 300 2.87 -2.40 -24.50
C VAL A 300 1.88 -3.26 -25.25
N LEU A 301 0.80 -3.68 -24.59
CA LEU A 301 -0.21 -4.57 -25.15
C LEU A 301 -1.60 -3.90 -25.11
N PRO A 302 -2.17 -3.52 -26.26
CA PRO A 302 -3.54 -3.01 -26.35
C PRO A 302 -4.52 -4.17 -26.22
N THR A 303 -4.95 -4.46 -24.99
CA THR A 303 -5.81 -5.62 -24.68
C THR A 303 -7.27 -5.44 -25.10
N ASP A 304 -7.66 -4.29 -25.60
CA ASP A 304 -8.91 -4.05 -26.31
C ASP A 304 -8.88 -4.61 -27.75
N GLU A 305 -7.69 -4.66 -28.37
CA GLU A 305 -7.47 -5.15 -29.74
C GLU A 305 -6.92 -6.58 -29.76
N LEU A 306 -6.10 -6.94 -28.75
CA LEU A 306 -5.40 -8.22 -28.71
C LEU A 306 -6.12 -9.24 -27.81
N PRO A 307 -6.38 -10.45 -28.30
CA PRO A 307 -6.84 -11.55 -27.45
C PRO A 307 -5.71 -11.99 -26.49
N VAL A 308 -6.10 -12.60 -25.38
CA VAL A 308 -5.18 -13.03 -24.31
C VAL A 308 -4.04 -13.92 -24.83
N SER A 309 -4.34 -14.82 -25.77
CA SER A 309 -3.32 -15.71 -26.38
C SER A 309 -2.22 -14.92 -27.07
N ARG A 310 -2.57 -13.87 -27.81
CA ARG A 310 -1.58 -13.03 -28.51
C ARG A 310 -0.77 -12.18 -27.52
N CYS A 311 -1.38 -11.76 -26.42
CA CYS A 311 -0.66 -11.09 -25.35
C CYS A 311 0.39 -12.03 -24.72
N VAL A 312 0.02 -13.28 -24.47
CA VAL A 312 0.94 -14.31 -23.94
C VAL A 312 2.05 -14.59 -24.92
N ASP A 313 1.74 -14.81 -26.22
CA ASP A 313 2.74 -15.06 -27.25
C ASP A 313 3.78 -13.92 -27.31
N ALA A 314 3.33 -12.67 -27.29
CA ALA A 314 4.22 -11.50 -27.33
C ALA A 314 5.12 -11.40 -26.06
N ILE A 315 4.60 -11.79 -24.90
CA ILE A 315 5.40 -11.81 -23.65
C ILE A 315 6.44 -12.93 -23.73
N ILE A 316 6.08 -14.12 -24.23
CA ILE A 316 7.02 -15.23 -24.39
C ILE A 316 8.15 -14.83 -25.35
N GLU A 317 7.84 -14.22 -26.50
CA GLU A 317 8.84 -13.73 -27.45
C GLU A 317 9.79 -12.69 -26.81
N LEU A 318 9.25 -11.80 -25.96
CA LEU A 318 10.09 -10.88 -25.20
C LEU A 318 11.03 -11.64 -24.25
N LEU A 319 10.52 -12.66 -23.51
CA LEU A 319 11.33 -13.44 -22.57
C LEU A 319 12.45 -14.21 -23.29
N GLU A 320 12.17 -14.77 -24.46
CA GLU A 320 13.16 -15.42 -25.33
C GLU A 320 14.22 -14.42 -25.80
N THR A 321 13.80 -13.25 -26.31
CA THR A 321 14.69 -12.19 -26.77
C THR A 321 15.60 -11.66 -25.67
N LYS A 322 15.10 -11.58 -24.45
CA LYS A 322 15.87 -11.17 -23.27
C LYS A 322 16.72 -12.30 -22.68
N GLY A 323 16.68 -13.51 -23.25
CA GLY A 323 17.43 -14.67 -22.77
C GLY A 323 16.94 -15.20 -21.41
N VAL A 324 15.69 -14.93 -21.05
CA VAL A 324 15.06 -15.47 -19.82
C VAL A 324 14.73 -16.95 -20.01
N LEU A 325 14.22 -17.30 -21.17
CA LEU A 325 13.93 -18.67 -21.57
C LEU A 325 15.07 -19.20 -22.44
N GLY A 326 15.65 -20.31 -22.01
CA GLY A 326 16.73 -21.02 -22.72
C GLY A 326 16.19 -22.17 -23.53
#